data_dc9158d1575315d3f07c579a6aa92d9d
#
_entry.id   dc9158d1575315d3f07c579a6aa92d9d
#
_cell.length_a   1.000
_cell.length_b   1.000
_cell.length_c   1.000
_cell.angle_alpha   90.00
_cell.angle_beta   90.00
_cell.angle_gamma   90.00
#
_symmetry.space_group_name_H-M   'P 1'
#
loop_
_entity.id
_entity.type
_entity.pdbx_description
1 polymer ?
#
loop_
_entity_poly.entity_id
_entity_poly.type
_entity_poly.pdbx_seq_one_letter_code
_entity_poly.pdbx_strand_id
1 'polypeptide(L)'
;MKEITLRAYRSEDLPELLRLFHETVREVCAGEYTREQRDAWAPPPEQLDTGAWDRSLRAHVALVAEAEGRIAGFADLAPPDYLDRLYVGKDFQRRGVASALAEALEKEAFGLGAEAIRVHASLTAKPFFEKRGYRVEREQTVRCRGVEMTNFAMKKIGPG
;
A
#
# COMPACT_ATOMS: atom_id res chain seq x y z
N MET A 1 20.15 -9.94 -11.72
CA MET A 1 19.20 -9.17 -10.94
C MET A 1 18.00 -8.82 -11.78
N LYS A 2 16.82 -9.12 -11.31
CA LYS A 2 15.61 -8.90 -12.10
C LYS A 2 15.12 -7.48 -11.93
N GLU A 3 14.82 -6.83 -13.02
CA GLU A 3 14.41 -5.45 -13.00
C GLU A 3 12.98 -5.27 -12.51
N ILE A 4 12.77 -4.21 -11.74
CA ILE A 4 11.45 -3.76 -11.33
C ILE A 4 11.14 -2.51 -12.15
N THR A 5 10.03 -2.53 -12.86
CA THR A 5 9.58 -1.40 -13.66
C THR A 5 8.34 -0.81 -13.02
N LEU A 6 8.29 0.52 -12.90
CA LEU A 6 7.12 1.22 -12.38
C LEU A 6 6.40 1.91 -13.52
N ARG A 7 5.08 1.85 -13.50
CA ARG A 7 4.25 2.56 -14.48
C ARG A 7 2.96 3.04 -13.84
N ALA A 8 2.27 3.95 -14.52
CA ALA A 8 0.99 4.45 -14.03
C ALA A 8 -0.08 3.35 -14.04
N TYR A 9 -0.98 3.43 -13.08
CA TYR A 9 -2.14 2.55 -13.01
C TYR A 9 -3.07 2.76 -14.21
N ARG A 10 -3.66 1.66 -14.69
CA ARG A 10 -4.70 1.67 -15.72
C ARG A 10 -5.89 0.86 -15.19
N SER A 11 -7.10 1.26 -15.59
CA SER A 11 -8.31 0.59 -15.10
C SER A 11 -8.32 -0.92 -15.35
N GLU A 12 -7.75 -1.37 -16.45
CA GLU A 12 -7.66 -2.79 -16.77
C GLU A 12 -6.77 -3.58 -15.81
N ASP A 13 -5.94 -2.90 -15.00
CA ASP A 13 -5.11 -3.57 -13.99
C ASP A 13 -5.92 -4.02 -12.78
N LEU A 14 -7.09 -3.40 -12.57
CA LEU A 14 -7.78 -3.53 -11.30
C LEU A 14 -8.10 -4.96 -10.86
N PRO A 15 -8.62 -5.85 -11.71
CA PRO A 15 -8.90 -7.21 -11.27
C PRO A 15 -7.68 -7.91 -10.66
N GLU A 16 -6.51 -7.73 -11.27
CA GLU A 16 -5.28 -8.33 -10.76
C GLU A 16 -4.80 -7.66 -9.49
N LEU A 17 -4.95 -6.33 -9.37
CA LEU A 17 -4.59 -5.61 -8.15
C LEU A 17 -5.45 -6.05 -6.97
N LEU A 18 -6.74 -6.25 -7.19
CA LEU A 18 -7.63 -6.69 -6.12
C LEU A 18 -7.32 -8.11 -5.66
N ARG A 19 -6.95 -8.98 -6.60
CA ARG A 19 -6.51 -10.33 -6.27
C ARG A 19 -5.21 -10.28 -5.46
N LEU A 20 -4.26 -9.48 -5.90
CA LEU A 20 -2.98 -9.31 -5.20
C LEU A 20 -3.20 -8.77 -3.78
N PHE A 21 -4.05 -7.77 -3.64
CA PHE A 21 -4.40 -7.20 -2.34
C PHE A 21 -4.98 -8.27 -1.41
N HIS A 22 -5.97 -9.01 -1.89
CA HIS A 22 -6.60 -10.07 -1.10
C HIS A 22 -5.58 -11.13 -0.66
N GLU A 23 -4.79 -11.64 -1.60
CA GLU A 23 -3.79 -12.66 -1.31
C GLU A 23 -2.70 -12.17 -0.36
N THR A 24 -2.24 -10.94 -0.54
CA THR A 24 -1.19 -10.36 0.29
C THR A 24 -1.64 -10.24 1.74
N VAL A 25 -2.82 -9.66 1.95
CA VAL A 25 -3.35 -9.53 3.32
C VAL A 25 -3.55 -10.90 3.94
N ARG A 26 -4.10 -11.83 3.19
CA ARG A 26 -4.39 -13.16 3.68
C ARG A 26 -3.14 -13.93 4.09
N GLU A 27 -2.06 -13.83 3.32
CA GLU A 27 -0.86 -14.64 3.54
C GLU A 27 0.27 -13.92 4.24
N VAL A 28 0.57 -12.69 3.83
CA VAL A 28 1.70 -11.94 4.38
C VAL A 28 1.39 -11.38 5.76
N CYS A 29 0.14 -11.03 6.00
CA CYS A 29 -0.28 -10.46 7.29
C CYS A 29 -0.79 -11.52 8.29
N ALA A 30 -0.65 -12.79 7.98
CA ALA A 30 -1.19 -13.87 8.82
C ALA A 30 -0.55 -13.95 10.22
N GLY A 31 0.68 -13.45 10.37
CA GLY A 31 1.36 -13.49 11.65
C GLY A 31 0.89 -12.42 12.63
N GLU A 32 0.36 -11.29 12.14
CA GLU A 32 0.00 -10.14 12.97
C GLU A 32 -1.49 -9.88 13.10
N TYR A 33 -2.30 -10.46 12.19
CA TYR A 33 -3.75 -10.26 12.19
C TYR A 33 -4.49 -11.58 12.16
N THR A 34 -5.61 -11.65 12.88
CA THR A 34 -6.46 -12.85 12.90
C THR A 34 -7.13 -13.06 11.54
N ARG A 35 -7.66 -14.25 11.32
CA ARG A 35 -8.42 -14.54 10.09
C ARG A 35 -9.60 -13.60 9.94
N GLU A 36 -10.34 -13.35 11.04
CA GLU A 36 -11.47 -12.44 11.01
C GLU A 36 -11.06 -11.02 10.58
N GLN A 37 -9.93 -10.55 11.12
CA GLN A 37 -9.40 -9.23 10.76
C GLN A 37 -8.99 -9.18 9.31
N ARG A 38 -8.29 -10.21 8.82
CA ARG A 38 -7.85 -10.25 7.42
C ARG A 38 -9.02 -10.35 6.45
N ASP A 39 -10.04 -11.12 6.78
CA ASP A 39 -11.24 -11.23 5.94
C ASP A 39 -12.01 -9.93 5.88
N ALA A 40 -12.06 -9.17 6.97
CA ALA A 40 -12.70 -7.86 7.00
C ALA A 40 -11.90 -6.81 6.21
N TRP A 41 -10.58 -6.84 6.34
CA TRP A 41 -9.67 -5.91 5.67
C TRP A 41 -9.67 -6.12 4.15
N ALA A 42 -9.50 -7.35 3.72
CA ALA A 42 -9.40 -7.68 2.30
C ALA A 42 -10.28 -8.88 1.95
N PRO A 43 -11.60 -8.66 1.82
CA PRO A 43 -12.49 -9.73 1.41
C PRO A 43 -12.19 -10.17 -0.02
N PRO A 44 -12.77 -11.30 -0.48
CA PRO A 44 -12.59 -11.72 -1.87
C PRO A 44 -12.95 -10.60 -2.84
N PRO A 45 -12.24 -10.48 -3.96
CA PRO A 45 -12.44 -9.36 -4.90
C PRO A 45 -13.89 -9.15 -5.35
N GLU A 46 -14.68 -10.20 -5.50
CA GLU A 46 -16.07 -10.09 -5.91
C GLU A 46 -16.96 -9.40 -4.88
N GLN A 47 -16.49 -9.24 -3.65
CA GLN A 47 -17.20 -8.53 -2.59
C GLN A 47 -16.80 -7.06 -2.47
N LEU A 48 -15.83 -6.62 -3.27
CA LEU A 48 -15.35 -5.24 -3.22
C LEU A 48 -16.09 -4.37 -4.22
N ASP A 49 -16.21 -3.09 -3.89
CA ASP A 49 -16.77 -2.09 -4.81
C ASP A 49 -15.67 -1.70 -5.81
N THR A 50 -15.64 -2.40 -6.94
CA THR A 50 -14.59 -2.19 -7.94
C THR A 50 -14.65 -0.79 -8.55
N GLY A 51 -15.85 -0.25 -8.71
CA GLY A 51 -16.00 1.12 -9.22
C GLY A 51 -15.39 2.16 -8.29
N ALA A 52 -15.60 1.99 -6.98
CA ALA A 52 -15.01 2.90 -5.99
C ALA A 52 -13.49 2.79 -5.97
N TRP A 53 -12.96 1.57 -6.05
CA TRP A 53 -11.52 1.34 -6.12
C TRP A 53 -10.91 2.01 -7.35
N ASP A 54 -11.52 1.82 -8.51
CA ASP A 54 -11.01 2.41 -9.76
C ASP A 54 -11.03 3.94 -9.71
N ARG A 55 -12.13 4.52 -9.23
CA ARG A 55 -12.22 5.98 -9.10
C ARG A 55 -11.14 6.52 -8.16
N SER A 56 -10.91 5.84 -7.04
CA SER A 56 -9.91 6.24 -6.06
C SER A 56 -8.49 6.19 -6.65
N LEU A 57 -8.15 5.08 -7.30
CA LEU A 57 -6.82 4.94 -7.91
C LEU A 57 -6.59 5.95 -9.03
N ARG A 58 -7.61 6.24 -9.83
CA ARG A 58 -7.49 7.22 -10.91
C ARG A 58 -7.40 8.66 -10.40
N ALA A 59 -7.96 8.94 -9.22
CA ALA A 59 -7.88 10.26 -8.61
C ALA A 59 -6.54 10.50 -7.90
N HIS A 60 -5.80 9.44 -7.60
CA HIS A 60 -4.52 9.51 -6.90
C HIS A 60 -3.35 9.36 -7.87
N VAL A 61 -2.14 9.56 -7.36
CA VAL A 61 -0.93 9.17 -8.10
C VAL A 61 -0.74 7.68 -7.81
N ALA A 62 -1.17 6.85 -8.73
CA ALA A 62 -1.18 5.40 -8.54
C ALA A 62 -0.16 4.75 -9.46
N LEU A 63 0.69 3.90 -8.89
CA LEU A 63 1.76 3.21 -9.61
C LEU A 63 1.61 1.70 -9.49
N VAL A 64 1.94 1.02 -10.60
CA VAL A 64 1.98 -0.43 -10.65
C VAL A 64 3.43 -0.84 -10.89
N ALA A 65 3.90 -1.80 -10.09
CA ALA A 65 5.24 -2.36 -10.26
C ALA A 65 5.15 -3.68 -11.00
N GLU A 66 6.00 -3.83 -12.00
CA GLU A 66 6.10 -5.06 -12.78
C GLU A 66 7.47 -5.69 -12.62
N ALA A 67 7.51 -7.01 -12.52
CA ALA A 67 8.74 -7.79 -12.47
C ALA A 67 8.45 -9.15 -13.09
N GLU A 68 9.39 -9.65 -13.87
CA GLU A 68 9.26 -10.96 -14.52
C GLU A 68 8.00 -11.09 -15.38
N GLY A 69 7.56 -9.99 -16.01
CA GLY A 69 6.37 -9.96 -16.84
C GLY A 69 5.05 -10.03 -16.07
N ARG A 70 5.09 -9.83 -14.76
CA ARG A 70 3.92 -9.93 -13.88
C ARG A 70 3.77 -8.66 -13.06
N ILE A 71 2.54 -8.39 -12.61
CA ILE A 71 2.33 -7.33 -11.62
C ILE A 71 2.85 -7.83 -10.29
N ALA A 72 3.83 -7.11 -9.75
CA ALA A 72 4.49 -7.46 -8.49
C ALA A 72 3.93 -6.70 -7.29
N GLY A 73 3.35 -5.53 -7.53
CA GLY A 73 2.80 -4.71 -6.46
C GLY A 73 2.21 -3.43 -6.98
N PHE A 74 1.60 -2.67 -6.08
CA PHE A 74 1.05 -1.36 -6.42
C PHE A 74 1.01 -0.48 -5.18
N ALA A 75 0.95 0.83 -5.43
CA ALA A 75 0.84 1.82 -4.37
C ALA A 75 0.21 3.08 -4.91
N ASP A 76 -0.40 3.87 -4.04
CA ASP A 76 -0.92 5.16 -4.45
C ASP A 76 -0.76 6.23 -3.39
N LEU A 77 -0.62 7.46 -3.88
CA LEU A 77 -0.52 8.66 -3.08
C LEU A 77 -1.77 9.50 -3.31
N ALA A 78 -2.50 9.79 -2.24
CA ALA A 78 -3.57 10.78 -2.27
C ALA A 78 -2.89 12.15 -2.10
N PRO A 79 -2.82 12.97 -3.17
CA PRO A 79 -2.10 14.23 -3.08
C PRO A 79 -2.69 15.14 -2.00
N PRO A 80 -1.87 15.96 -1.34
CA PRO A 80 -0.43 16.09 -1.63
C PRO A 80 0.47 15.14 -0.83
N ASP A 81 -0.02 14.52 0.26
CA ASP A 81 0.90 13.99 1.27
C ASP A 81 0.51 12.65 1.89
N TYR A 82 -0.56 12.00 1.46
CA TYR A 82 -1.01 10.76 2.09
C TYR A 82 -0.74 9.53 1.22
N LEU A 83 0.17 8.67 1.68
CA LEU A 83 0.43 7.38 1.04
C LEU A 83 -0.68 6.44 1.49
N ASP A 84 -1.61 6.14 0.58
CA ASP A 84 -2.85 5.45 0.92
C ASP A 84 -2.70 3.93 0.90
N ARG A 85 -2.12 3.38 -0.15
CA ARG A 85 -1.99 1.94 -0.31
C ARG A 85 -0.57 1.58 -0.73
N LEU A 86 -0.09 0.42 -0.25
CA LEU A 86 1.18 -0.15 -0.67
C LEU A 86 1.10 -1.65 -0.44
N TYR A 87 0.99 -2.39 -1.51
CA TYR A 87 0.88 -3.85 -1.45
C TYR A 87 1.83 -4.51 -2.43
N VAL A 88 2.58 -5.50 -1.95
CA VAL A 88 3.51 -6.29 -2.77
C VAL A 88 3.06 -7.73 -2.74
N GLY A 89 2.97 -8.36 -3.91
CA GLY A 89 2.52 -9.73 -4.05
C GLY A 89 3.38 -10.71 -3.23
N LYS A 90 2.76 -11.77 -2.78
CA LYS A 90 3.43 -12.77 -1.93
C LYS A 90 4.70 -13.35 -2.55
N ASP A 91 4.70 -13.48 -3.87
CA ASP A 91 5.84 -14.04 -4.61
C ASP A 91 6.97 -13.05 -4.84
N PHE A 92 6.76 -11.78 -4.50
CA PHE A 92 7.71 -10.70 -4.75
C PHE A 92 8.19 -10.01 -3.47
N GLN A 93 7.95 -10.62 -2.32
CA GLN A 93 8.38 -10.06 -1.05
C GLN A 93 9.92 -10.03 -0.97
N ARG A 94 10.45 -9.01 -0.30
CA ARG A 94 11.88 -8.86 -0.03
C ARG A 94 12.74 -8.73 -1.29
N ARG A 95 12.18 -8.20 -2.37
CA ARG A 95 12.90 -7.97 -3.64
C ARG A 95 13.04 -6.49 -3.97
N GLY A 96 12.72 -5.61 -3.03
CA GLY A 96 12.83 -4.17 -3.26
C GLY A 96 11.63 -3.53 -3.93
N VAL A 97 10.55 -4.26 -4.16
CA VAL A 97 9.35 -3.71 -4.83
C VAL A 97 8.70 -2.63 -3.99
N ALA A 98 8.52 -2.88 -2.69
CA ALA A 98 7.93 -1.89 -1.80
C ALA A 98 8.78 -0.63 -1.73
N SER A 99 10.11 -0.79 -1.65
CA SER A 99 11.04 0.34 -1.61
C SER A 99 10.98 1.17 -2.88
N ALA A 100 10.90 0.53 -4.05
CA ALA A 100 10.80 1.23 -5.32
C ALA A 100 9.51 2.04 -5.41
N LEU A 101 8.38 1.44 -5.02
CA LEU A 101 7.09 2.12 -5.02
C LEU A 101 7.08 3.29 -4.04
N ALA A 102 7.54 3.07 -2.81
CA ALA A 102 7.56 4.11 -1.79
C ALA A 102 8.46 5.27 -2.19
N GLU A 103 9.66 4.98 -2.72
CA GLU A 103 10.58 6.02 -3.17
C GLU A 103 9.98 6.89 -4.26
N ALA A 104 9.32 6.28 -5.24
CA ALA A 104 8.70 7.02 -6.33
C ALA A 104 7.58 7.94 -5.82
N LEU A 105 6.74 7.45 -4.91
CA LEU A 105 5.67 8.26 -4.36
C LEU A 105 6.18 9.34 -3.41
N GLU A 106 7.26 9.07 -2.67
CA GLU A 106 7.90 10.08 -1.83
C GLU A 106 8.45 11.23 -2.68
N LYS A 107 9.11 10.91 -3.79
CA LYS A 107 9.60 11.93 -4.72
C LYS A 107 8.46 12.77 -5.27
N GLU A 108 7.36 12.14 -5.61
CA GLU A 108 6.18 12.83 -6.11
C GLU A 108 5.62 13.78 -5.07
N ALA A 109 5.42 13.30 -3.84
CA ALA A 109 4.86 14.12 -2.76
C ALA A 109 5.74 15.32 -2.44
N PHE A 110 7.04 15.12 -2.28
CA PHE A 110 7.96 16.21 -1.98
C PHE A 110 8.08 17.15 -3.16
N GLY A 111 8.01 16.65 -4.39
CA GLY A 111 8.00 17.47 -5.59
C GLY A 111 6.76 18.36 -5.69
N LEU A 112 5.64 17.92 -5.11
CA LEU A 112 4.41 18.73 -5.04
C LEU A 112 4.43 19.72 -3.88
N GLY A 113 5.52 19.78 -3.12
CA GLY A 113 5.68 20.71 -2.02
C GLY A 113 5.28 20.20 -0.65
N ALA A 114 5.01 18.91 -0.51
CA ALA A 114 4.68 18.34 0.80
C ALA A 114 5.84 18.50 1.77
N GLU A 115 5.55 18.95 2.98
CA GLU A 115 6.57 19.06 4.03
C GLU A 115 6.81 17.72 4.72
N ALA A 116 5.82 16.86 4.68
CA ALA A 116 5.88 15.54 5.28
C ALA A 116 4.94 14.60 4.53
N ILE A 117 5.18 13.29 4.68
CA ILE A 117 4.30 12.26 4.12
C ILE A 117 3.69 11.49 5.27
N ARG A 118 2.39 11.27 5.21
CA ARG A 118 1.64 10.52 6.21
C ARG A 118 1.25 9.16 5.66
N VAL A 119 1.20 8.18 6.55
CA VAL A 119 0.73 6.83 6.21
C VAL A 119 0.05 6.22 7.43
N HIS A 120 -0.94 5.36 7.18
CA HIS A 120 -1.49 4.51 8.24
C HIS A 120 -0.98 3.10 7.98
N ALA A 121 0.06 2.72 8.73
CA ALA A 121 0.76 1.46 8.50
C ALA A 121 0.17 0.33 9.34
N SER A 122 0.00 -0.84 8.72
CA SER A 122 -0.39 -2.05 9.44
C SER A 122 0.74 -2.50 10.37
N LEU A 123 0.43 -3.42 11.28
CA LEU A 123 1.46 -4.06 12.11
C LEU A 123 2.55 -4.69 11.23
N THR A 124 2.16 -5.30 10.12
CA THR A 124 3.08 -5.95 9.20
C THR A 124 3.99 -4.94 8.49
N ALA A 125 3.44 -3.81 8.09
CA ALA A 125 4.18 -2.80 7.32
C ALA A 125 4.99 -1.83 8.17
N LYS A 126 4.68 -1.71 9.46
CA LYS A 126 5.35 -0.77 10.35
C LYS A 126 6.87 -0.83 10.29
N PRO A 127 7.52 -2.03 10.38
CA PRO A 127 8.98 -2.08 10.32
C PRO A 127 9.55 -1.55 9.01
N PHE A 128 8.86 -1.80 7.90
CA PHE A 128 9.29 -1.29 6.60
C PHE A 128 9.31 0.24 6.59
N PHE A 129 8.24 0.87 7.08
CA PHE A 129 8.17 2.32 7.11
C PHE A 129 9.17 2.94 8.10
N GLU A 130 9.39 2.29 9.25
CA GLU A 130 10.40 2.75 10.20
C GLU A 130 11.78 2.81 9.57
N LYS A 131 12.15 1.79 8.80
CA LYS A 131 13.44 1.76 8.10
C LYS A 131 13.56 2.86 7.06
N ARG A 132 12.45 3.35 6.53
CA ARG A 132 12.44 4.44 5.55
C ARG A 132 12.38 5.82 6.20
N GLY A 133 12.44 5.90 7.52
CA GLY A 133 12.47 7.17 8.22
C GLY A 133 11.11 7.68 8.69
N TYR A 134 10.07 6.86 8.60
CA TYR A 134 8.77 7.21 9.16
C TYR A 134 8.79 6.97 10.65
N ARG A 135 8.11 7.84 11.40
CA ARG A 135 7.98 7.70 12.85
C ARG A 135 6.52 7.56 13.24
N VAL A 136 6.27 6.71 14.23
CA VAL A 136 4.92 6.52 14.75
C VAL A 136 4.49 7.76 15.50
N GLU A 137 3.36 8.34 15.12
CA GLU A 137 2.74 9.44 15.84
C GLU A 137 1.75 8.91 16.88
N ARG A 138 1.05 7.83 16.53
CA ARG A 138 0.15 7.15 17.46
C ARG A 138 -0.21 5.77 16.97
N GLU A 139 -0.45 4.88 17.92
CA GLU A 139 -1.09 3.61 17.67
C GLU A 139 -2.60 3.87 17.69
N GLN A 140 -3.34 3.26 16.77
CA GLN A 140 -4.78 3.48 16.72
C GLN A 140 -5.53 2.19 16.45
N THR A 141 -6.77 2.14 16.92
CA THR A 141 -7.70 1.08 16.62
C THR A 141 -8.66 1.58 15.56
N VAL A 142 -8.72 0.88 14.44
CA VAL A 142 -9.62 1.23 13.35
C VAL A 142 -10.64 0.12 13.19
N ARG A 143 -11.82 0.48 12.69
CA ARG A 143 -12.87 -0.49 12.45
C ARG A 143 -13.08 -0.65 10.96
N CYS A 144 -12.98 -1.88 10.48
CA CYS A 144 -13.19 -2.21 9.09
C CYS A 144 -14.26 -3.29 9.01
N ARG A 145 -15.38 -2.99 8.36
CA ARG A 145 -16.52 -3.92 8.26
C ARG A 145 -16.91 -4.53 9.60
N GLY A 146 -16.95 -3.68 10.64
CA GLY A 146 -17.35 -4.11 11.98
C GLY A 146 -16.26 -4.81 12.80
N VAL A 147 -15.08 -5.01 12.25
CA VAL A 147 -13.99 -5.69 12.94
C VAL A 147 -12.91 -4.68 13.32
N GLU A 148 -12.51 -4.70 14.59
CA GLU A 148 -11.46 -3.79 15.06
C GLU A 148 -10.07 -4.36 14.76
N MET A 149 -9.15 -3.48 14.37
CA MET A 149 -7.76 -3.87 14.15
C MET A 149 -6.84 -2.69 14.44
N THR A 150 -5.61 -3.02 14.82
CA THR A 150 -4.62 -2.02 15.18
C THR A 150 -3.80 -1.63 13.94
N ASN A 151 -3.56 -0.33 13.80
CA ASN A 151 -2.54 0.17 12.87
C ASN A 151 -1.87 1.38 13.50
N PHE A 152 -0.96 2.01 12.75
CA PHE A 152 -0.14 3.11 13.25
C PHE A 152 -0.20 4.30 12.31
N ALA A 153 -0.52 5.47 12.86
CA ALA A 153 -0.37 6.71 12.11
C ALA A 153 1.13 7.06 12.15
N MET A 154 1.74 7.15 10.99
CA MET A 154 3.18 7.41 10.87
C MET A 154 3.42 8.58 9.93
N LYS A 155 4.59 9.21 10.09
CA LYS A 155 4.93 10.42 9.35
C LYS A 155 6.42 10.44 9.04
N LYS A 156 6.75 10.85 7.80
CA LYS A 156 8.13 11.09 7.39
C LYS A 156 8.28 12.56 7.02
N ILE A 157 9.19 13.25 7.71
CA ILE A 157 9.47 14.66 7.43
C ILE A 157 10.34 14.74 6.17
N GLY A 158 10.04 15.70 5.33
CA GLY A 158 10.77 15.93 4.11
C GLY A 158 12.19 16.44 4.35
N PRO A 159 13.00 16.45 3.29
CA PRO A 159 14.42 16.85 3.41
C PRO A 159 14.65 18.34 3.67
N GLY A 160 13.60 19.09 3.84
CA GLY A 160 13.69 20.49 4.24
C GLY A 160 13.94 21.45 3.11
#